data_dac70a75eacc600106dab5d5c33ffcdc
#
_entry.id   dac70a75eacc600106dab5d5c33ffcdc
#
_cell.length_a   1.000
_cell.length_b   1.000
_cell.length_c   1.000
_cell.angle_alpha   90.00
_cell.angle_beta   90.00
_cell.angle_gamma   90.00
#
_symmetry.space_group_name_H-M   'P 1'
#
loop_
_entity.id
_entity.type
_entity.pdbx_description
1 polymer ?
#
loop_
_entity_poly.entity_id
_entity_poly.type
_entity_poly.pdbx_seq_one_letter_code
_entity_poly.pdbx_strand_id
1 'polypeptide(L)'
;MTNCTSALRNLVQILHRVVFSLLVIFICLAPIQTWAEDWEGPNFDRRHEEIRHIIVVYQENWSFDSLYGLFPRANGLFQSSAVSLTQRDRVTGQPYSSQLGSSFDLVSGSLLLNTPPQPINNDVSPAVIDSRFPADLNTLLPYNLVTKASLQPSDKTGDIVHRFWHEQSQINHGKMNWFVTWSDNPGLVMSYFDATNLPEGLLAQKYTMCDNFFHASFGGSFLNHQFLIAATAPVYPNAPASLQATLANDGQLALDPTTHKIVHDGTITPIGGPSFSTPGATFDKNYAINTIFSVNLVPTFSTPGSTSLLPSQNDSNPADPVRPYIPTIGDRLSEKHVSWKWYSGGWDNALASSASNPANNGAVPPNPPVDPLFQWHHQPLAYYDNYAPWVNGQRNPASAAHLQDETNFFSDLQNHTLPAVSFIKPLGPNNEHPGYADLLQGQQHVADIVNAVKNSKYWDHTLIVVTYDEHGGRWDHVAPPTSNGVWGDGSRVPGIVIGPFAKRHFVDHKQHDTLSILKTIEERFDLKPLSKYDANASSLDSGLVFSEHDRD
;
A
#
# COMPACT_ATOMS: atom_id res chain seq x y z
N MET A 1 -74.90 53.79 -1.04
CA MET A 1 -74.16 52.73 -0.27
C MET A 1 -73.04 52.07 -1.06
N THR A 2 -72.39 52.74 -2.00
CA THR A 2 -71.39 52.11 -2.91
C THR A 2 -69.96 52.65 -2.74
N ASN A 3 -69.69 53.56 -1.81
CA ASN A 3 -68.33 54.13 -1.66
C ASN A 3 -67.54 53.64 -0.42
N CYS A 4 -68.14 52.80 0.43
CA CYS A 4 -67.48 52.36 1.64
C CYS A 4 -66.73 51.03 1.46
N THR A 5 -67.10 50.21 0.46
CA THR A 5 -66.50 48.89 0.18
C THR A 5 -65.21 48.95 -0.62
N SER A 6 -64.97 49.99 -1.41
CA SER A 6 -63.73 50.17 -2.17
C SER A 6 -62.58 50.66 -1.28
N ALA A 7 -62.85 51.54 -0.31
CA ALA A 7 -61.83 52.00 0.62
C ALA A 7 -61.36 50.93 1.56
N LEU A 8 -62.22 49.99 1.99
CA LEU A 8 -61.83 48.88 2.85
C LEU A 8 -60.97 47.83 2.10
N ARG A 9 -61.26 47.57 0.82
CA ARG A 9 -60.43 46.68 -0.01
C ARG A 9 -59.04 47.24 -0.27
N ASN A 10 -58.90 48.51 -0.49
CA ASN A 10 -57.61 49.14 -0.68
C ASN A 10 -56.78 49.16 0.61
N LEU A 11 -57.41 49.35 1.77
CA LEU A 11 -56.73 49.33 3.07
C LEU A 11 -56.20 47.92 3.40
N VAL A 12 -56.97 46.87 3.11
CA VAL A 12 -56.57 45.47 3.31
C VAL A 12 -55.41 45.07 2.35
N GLN A 13 -55.41 45.54 1.10
CA GLN A 13 -54.34 45.30 0.17
C GLN A 13 -53.02 46.02 0.54
N ILE A 14 -53.15 47.25 1.08
CA ILE A 14 -51.96 47.98 1.58
C ILE A 14 -51.44 47.34 2.85
N LEU A 15 -52.25 46.87 3.78
CA LEU A 15 -51.84 46.16 4.97
C LEU A 15 -51.12 44.79 4.59
N HIS A 16 -51.67 44.06 3.64
CA HIS A 16 -51.04 42.81 3.15
C HIS A 16 -49.66 43.06 2.53
N ARG A 17 -49.51 44.14 1.76
CA ARG A 17 -48.22 44.48 1.15
C ARG A 17 -47.18 44.92 2.18
N VAL A 18 -47.59 45.68 3.19
CA VAL A 18 -46.70 46.16 4.27
C VAL A 18 -46.30 44.99 5.18
N VAL A 19 -47.24 44.10 5.54
CA VAL A 19 -46.92 42.89 6.34
C VAL A 19 -46.03 41.91 5.56
N PHE A 20 -46.27 41.72 4.25
CA PHE A 20 -45.41 40.86 3.43
C PHE A 20 -44.01 41.45 3.23
N SER A 21 -43.91 42.80 3.08
CA SER A 21 -42.59 43.45 2.97
C SER A 21 -41.83 43.45 4.30
N LEU A 22 -42.47 43.54 5.43
CA LEU A 22 -41.87 43.42 6.75
C LEU A 22 -41.47 41.98 7.06
N LEU A 23 -42.26 40.98 6.60
CA LEU A 23 -41.89 39.57 6.76
C LEU A 23 -40.67 39.18 5.88
N VAL A 24 -40.58 39.73 4.67
CA VAL A 24 -39.42 39.50 3.77
C VAL A 24 -38.17 40.20 4.30
N ILE A 25 -38.31 41.39 4.91
CA ILE A 25 -37.17 42.08 5.55
C ILE A 25 -36.73 41.37 6.84
N PHE A 26 -37.65 40.74 7.59
CA PHE A 26 -37.29 39.96 8.77
C PHE A 26 -36.62 38.62 8.41
N ILE A 27 -36.95 38.01 7.25
CA ILE A 27 -36.28 36.81 6.74
C ILE A 27 -34.89 37.17 6.18
N CYS A 28 -34.69 38.41 5.69
CA CYS A 28 -33.38 38.86 5.20
C CYS A 28 -32.46 39.42 6.29
N LEU A 29 -32.95 39.62 7.53
CA LEU A 29 -32.18 40.10 8.68
C LEU A 29 -32.05 39.07 9.81
N ALA A 30 -32.54 37.85 9.61
CA ALA A 30 -32.08 36.75 10.43
C ALA A 30 -30.57 36.62 10.17
N PRO A 31 -29.73 36.65 11.22
CA PRO A 31 -28.32 36.28 11.00
C PRO A 31 -28.36 34.93 10.29
N ILE A 32 -27.74 34.86 9.13
CA ILE A 32 -27.30 33.59 8.60
C ILE A 32 -26.39 33.09 9.71
N GLN A 33 -26.95 32.36 10.67
CA GLN A 33 -26.16 31.36 11.36
C GLN A 33 -25.69 30.44 10.23
N THR A 34 -24.50 30.75 9.72
CA THR A 34 -23.67 29.75 9.10
C THR A 34 -23.63 28.63 10.13
N TRP A 35 -24.36 27.58 9.82
CA TRP A 35 -23.97 26.27 10.29
C TRP A 35 -22.62 26.01 9.60
N ALA A 36 -21.56 26.73 10.06
CA ALA A 36 -20.31 26.07 10.25
C ALA A 36 -20.73 24.99 11.26
N GLU A 37 -21.08 23.79 10.78
CA GLU A 37 -20.86 22.63 11.59
C GLU A 37 -19.47 22.86 12.13
N ASP A 38 -19.36 23.11 13.42
CA ASP A 38 -18.13 22.93 14.14
C ASP A 38 -17.78 21.47 13.89
N TRP A 39 -17.06 21.24 12.80
CA TRP A 39 -16.32 20.03 12.64
C TRP A 39 -15.27 20.12 13.76
N GLU A 40 -15.67 19.68 14.97
CA GLU A 40 -14.70 19.27 15.96
C GLU A 40 -13.94 18.15 15.28
N GLY A 41 -12.81 18.52 14.68
CA GLY A 41 -11.86 17.57 14.16
C GLY A 41 -11.62 16.49 15.21
N PRO A 42 -11.19 15.28 14.82
CA PRO A 42 -10.86 14.23 15.77
C PRO A 42 -10.03 14.87 16.87
N ASN A 43 -10.37 14.61 18.14
CA ASN A 43 -9.77 15.23 19.31
C ASN A 43 -8.27 15.35 19.08
N PHE A 44 -7.82 16.56 18.72
CA PHE A 44 -6.42 16.84 18.46
C PHE A 44 -5.67 16.53 19.75
N ASP A 45 -5.01 15.39 19.77
CA ASP A 45 -4.29 14.95 20.94
C ASP A 45 -2.95 15.70 21.00
N ARG A 46 -2.90 16.71 21.87
CA ARG A 46 -1.68 17.52 22.06
C ARG A 46 -0.43 16.68 22.36
N ARG A 47 -0.61 15.43 22.78
CA ARG A 47 0.50 14.50 23.00
C ARG A 47 1.34 14.28 21.73
N HIS A 48 0.74 14.35 20.54
CA HIS A 48 1.45 14.21 19.28
C HIS A 48 2.29 15.43 18.89
N GLU A 49 2.10 16.60 19.51
CA GLU A 49 2.81 17.84 19.12
C GLU A 49 4.34 17.72 19.23
N GLU A 50 4.84 16.84 20.11
CA GLU A 50 6.28 16.60 20.27
C GLU A 50 6.89 15.84 19.07
N ILE A 51 6.09 15.06 18.34
CA ILE A 51 6.52 14.39 17.11
C ILE A 51 6.52 15.42 15.98
N ARG A 52 7.69 15.89 15.60
CA ARG A 52 7.84 16.91 14.55
C ARG A 52 8.17 16.31 13.19
N HIS A 53 8.69 15.09 13.20
CA HIS A 53 9.07 14.37 12.00
C HIS A 53 8.51 12.95 12.06
N ILE A 54 7.82 12.54 10.97
CA ILE A 54 7.39 11.17 10.75
C ILE A 54 8.09 10.66 9.50
N ILE A 55 8.82 9.55 9.63
CA ILE A 55 9.53 8.90 8.53
C ILE A 55 8.93 7.52 8.34
N VAL A 56 8.48 7.22 7.13
CA VAL A 56 7.95 5.90 6.74
C VAL A 56 8.94 5.25 5.79
N VAL A 57 9.48 4.10 6.16
CA VAL A 57 10.31 3.26 5.28
C VAL A 57 9.46 2.10 4.81
N TYR A 58 9.31 1.95 3.49
CA TYR A 58 8.37 1.03 2.86
C TYR A 58 9.13 -0.02 2.06
N GLN A 59 9.29 -1.21 2.66
CA GLN A 59 10.01 -2.36 2.11
C GLN A 59 9.12 -3.27 1.27
N GLU A 60 9.63 -4.41 0.80
CA GLU A 60 8.92 -5.28 -0.13
C GLU A 60 8.86 -6.74 0.28
N ASN A 61 7.64 -7.24 0.18
CA ASN A 61 7.22 -8.60 -0.15
C ASN A 61 7.58 -9.69 0.87
N TRP A 62 7.29 -9.44 2.16
CA TRP A 62 7.43 -10.46 3.19
C TRP A 62 6.23 -10.48 4.15
N SER A 63 5.65 -11.67 4.39
CA SER A 63 4.67 -11.83 5.44
C SER A 63 5.31 -11.76 6.84
N PHE A 64 4.51 -11.46 7.86
CA PHE A 64 5.01 -11.42 9.24
C PHE A 64 5.63 -12.77 9.65
N ASP A 65 4.93 -13.88 9.43
CA ASP A 65 5.43 -15.21 9.79
C ASP A 65 6.72 -15.59 9.06
N SER A 66 6.90 -15.09 7.85
CA SER A 66 8.08 -15.43 7.03
C SER A 66 9.36 -14.72 7.47
N LEU A 67 9.28 -13.68 8.32
CA LEU A 67 10.43 -12.99 8.89
C LEU A 67 10.45 -13.02 10.42
N TYR A 68 9.32 -12.79 11.05
CA TYR A 68 9.19 -12.58 12.49
C TYR A 68 8.26 -13.58 13.18
N GLY A 69 7.92 -14.69 12.51
CA GLY A 69 7.11 -15.75 13.10
C GLY A 69 7.73 -16.43 14.34
N LEU A 70 9.02 -16.20 14.59
CA LEU A 70 9.73 -16.64 15.80
C LEU A 70 10.08 -15.48 16.75
N PHE A 71 9.60 -14.26 16.48
CA PHE A 71 9.90 -13.10 17.31
C PHE A 71 9.35 -13.28 18.74
N PRO A 72 10.16 -13.02 19.78
CA PRO A 72 9.74 -13.25 21.17
C PRO A 72 8.46 -12.51 21.54
N ARG A 73 7.49 -13.20 22.11
CA ARG A 73 6.19 -12.70 22.56
C ARG A 73 5.21 -12.30 21.46
N ALA A 74 5.59 -12.37 20.20
CA ALA A 74 4.68 -12.10 19.09
C ALA A 74 3.69 -13.27 18.88
N ASN A 75 2.55 -12.96 18.28
CA ASN A 75 1.63 -13.95 17.71
C ASN A 75 2.26 -14.55 16.45
N GLY A 76 3.12 -15.52 16.61
CA GLY A 76 3.93 -16.09 15.55
C GLY A 76 3.63 -17.57 15.26
N LEU A 77 4.58 -18.28 14.67
CA LEU A 77 4.41 -19.65 14.17
C LEU A 77 3.92 -20.65 15.23
N PHE A 78 4.27 -20.45 16.49
CA PHE A 78 3.83 -21.35 17.58
C PHE A 78 2.34 -21.23 17.93
N GLN A 79 1.68 -20.15 17.51
CA GLN A 79 0.26 -19.91 17.68
C GLN A 79 -0.57 -20.37 16.48
N SER A 80 0.07 -20.90 15.45
CA SER A 80 -0.60 -21.39 14.24
C SER A 80 -1.60 -22.49 14.54
N SER A 81 -2.78 -22.36 13.98
CA SER A 81 -3.83 -23.37 14.14
C SER A 81 -3.57 -24.62 13.28
N ALA A 82 -4.09 -25.77 13.68
CA ALA A 82 -4.04 -26.95 12.83
C ALA A 82 -4.75 -26.73 11.47
N VAL A 83 -5.73 -25.84 11.42
CA VAL A 83 -6.46 -25.52 10.17
C VAL A 83 -5.55 -24.76 9.21
N SER A 84 -4.86 -23.70 9.65
CA SER A 84 -3.97 -22.89 8.81
C SER A 84 -2.72 -23.65 8.38
N LEU A 85 -2.19 -24.54 9.24
CA LEU A 85 -1.06 -25.40 8.92
C LEU A 85 -1.41 -26.54 7.94
N THR A 86 -2.69 -26.93 7.83
CA THR A 86 -3.10 -28.01 6.95
C THR A 86 -3.42 -27.46 5.56
N GLN A 87 -2.39 -27.28 4.73
CA GLN A 87 -2.58 -26.84 3.37
C GLN A 87 -3.40 -27.86 2.56
N ARG A 88 -4.28 -27.37 1.68
CA ARG A 88 -5.26 -28.19 0.96
C ARG A 88 -5.19 -27.97 -0.53
N ASP A 89 -5.52 -29.02 -1.25
CA ASP A 89 -5.69 -28.98 -2.71
C ASP A 89 -6.97 -28.23 -3.07
N ARG A 90 -6.88 -27.27 -4.01
CA ARG A 90 -7.99 -26.41 -4.42
C ARG A 90 -9.08 -27.14 -5.22
N VAL A 91 -8.75 -28.25 -5.86
CA VAL A 91 -9.68 -29.03 -6.69
C VAL A 91 -10.47 -30.00 -5.85
N THR A 92 -9.78 -30.76 -5.00
CA THR A 92 -10.38 -31.82 -4.19
C THR A 92 -10.81 -31.36 -2.80
N GLY A 93 -10.28 -30.23 -2.32
CA GLY A 93 -10.46 -29.74 -0.95
C GLY A 93 -9.78 -30.61 0.11
N GLN A 94 -9.06 -31.67 -0.30
CA GLN A 94 -8.40 -32.58 0.64
C GLN A 94 -7.05 -32.00 1.12
N PRO A 95 -6.64 -32.32 2.35
CA PRO A 95 -5.30 -31.99 2.81
C PRO A 95 -4.24 -32.58 1.87
N TYR A 96 -3.20 -31.80 1.61
CA TYR A 96 -1.98 -32.39 1.02
C TYR A 96 -1.40 -33.38 2.02
N SER A 97 -1.17 -34.60 1.55
CA SER A 97 -0.32 -35.54 2.26
C SER A 97 1.12 -35.37 1.75
N SER A 98 2.09 -35.82 2.55
CA SER A 98 3.49 -35.84 2.13
C SER A 98 3.73 -36.65 0.83
N GLN A 99 2.68 -37.18 0.22
CA GLN A 99 2.71 -38.02 -0.95
C GLN A 99 2.04 -37.45 -2.20
N LEU A 100 1.44 -36.27 -2.16
CA LEU A 100 0.77 -35.70 -3.35
C LEU A 100 0.75 -34.18 -3.30
N GLY A 101 1.72 -33.56 -3.91
CA GLY A 101 1.63 -32.17 -4.27
C GLY A 101 1.14 -32.03 -5.71
N SER A 102 -0.14 -31.87 -5.94
CA SER A 102 -0.62 -31.29 -7.18
C SER A 102 -0.77 -29.80 -7.00
N SER A 103 0.28 -29.06 -7.19
CA SER A 103 0.23 -27.62 -7.33
C SER A 103 0.28 -27.27 -8.82
N PHE A 104 -0.44 -26.23 -9.21
CA PHE A 104 -0.39 -25.74 -10.57
C PHE A 104 0.64 -24.63 -10.64
N ASP A 105 1.59 -24.75 -11.57
CA ASP A 105 2.34 -23.61 -12.03
C ASP A 105 1.36 -22.67 -12.75
N LEU A 106 1.16 -21.49 -12.20
CA LEU A 106 0.25 -20.48 -12.73
C LEU A 106 0.75 -19.90 -14.06
N VAL A 107 2.05 -19.93 -14.29
CA VAL A 107 2.66 -19.37 -15.50
C VAL A 107 2.52 -20.34 -16.67
N SER A 108 2.91 -21.60 -16.49
CA SER A 108 2.84 -22.62 -17.53
C SER A 108 1.51 -23.38 -17.54
N GLY A 109 0.73 -23.29 -16.47
CA GLY A 109 -0.45 -24.08 -16.20
C GLY A 109 -0.16 -25.58 -16.11
N SER A 110 1.08 -25.95 -15.85
CA SER A 110 1.52 -27.34 -15.68
C SER A 110 1.29 -27.79 -14.25
N LEU A 111 0.92 -29.05 -14.08
CA LEU A 111 0.84 -29.67 -12.77
C LEU A 111 2.26 -29.93 -12.28
N LEU A 112 2.67 -29.26 -11.22
CA LEU A 112 3.95 -29.55 -10.57
C LEU A 112 3.78 -30.79 -9.68
N LEU A 113 4.12 -31.94 -10.22
CA LEU A 113 4.05 -33.23 -9.52
C LEU A 113 5.37 -33.49 -8.78
N ASN A 114 5.66 -32.70 -7.78
CA ASN A 114 6.74 -33.02 -6.85
C ASN A 114 6.16 -33.29 -5.47
N THR A 115 6.65 -34.28 -4.82
CA THR A 115 6.20 -34.70 -3.51
C THR A 115 7.38 -34.70 -2.53
N PRO A 116 7.42 -33.79 -1.60
CA PRO A 116 6.65 -32.53 -1.46
C PRO A 116 6.99 -31.53 -2.59
N PRO A 117 6.21 -30.46 -2.81
CA PRO A 117 6.51 -29.46 -3.84
C PRO A 117 7.92 -28.88 -3.65
N GLN A 118 8.74 -28.90 -4.71
CA GLN A 118 10.08 -28.34 -4.63
C GLN A 118 10.06 -26.85 -4.91
N PRO A 119 10.84 -26.03 -4.16
CA PRO A 119 11.07 -24.64 -4.52
C PRO A 119 11.66 -24.48 -5.92
N ILE A 120 11.26 -23.42 -6.59
CA ILE A 120 11.68 -23.08 -7.94
C ILE A 120 12.51 -21.80 -7.88
N ASN A 121 13.65 -21.81 -8.59
CA ASN A 121 14.36 -20.59 -8.96
C ASN A 121 13.75 -20.08 -10.27
N ASN A 122 12.93 -19.04 -10.18
CA ASN A 122 12.29 -18.36 -11.30
C ASN A 122 12.94 -17.02 -11.66
N ASP A 123 14.06 -16.67 -11.03
CA ASP A 123 14.91 -15.54 -11.45
C ASP A 123 15.70 -15.88 -12.72
N VAL A 124 15.70 -17.13 -13.12
CA VAL A 124 16.27 -17.60 -14.36
C VAL A 124 15.20 -18.02 -15.34
N SER A 125 15.47 -17.87 -16.65
CA SER A 125 14.53 -18.29 -17.69
C SER A 125 15.18 -19.34 -18.59
N PRO A 126 14.58 -20.52 -18.73
CA PRO A 126 13.36 -21.01 -18.05
C PRO A 126 13.59 -21.24 -16.56
N ALA A 127 12.52 -21.15 -15.76
CA ALA A 127 12.55 -21.47 -14.35
C ALA A 127 12.96 -22.93 -14.11
N VAL A 128 13.76 -23.17 -13.07
CA VAL A 128 14.28 -24.49 -12.73
C VAL A 128 14.01 -24.82 -11.26
N ILE A 129 14.01 -26.13 -10.93
CA ILE A 129 13.99 -26.54 -9.52
C ILE A 129 15.24 -25.99 -8.84
N ASP A 130 15.04 -25.35 -7.69
CA ASP A 130 16.15 -24.81 -6.91
C ASP A 130 16.88 -25.95 -6.19
N SER A 131 18.04 -26.31 -6.71
CA SER A 131 18.84 -27.41 -6.21
C SER A 131 19.46 -27.16 -4.82
N ARG A 132 19.35 -25.98 -4.27
CA ARG A 132 19.77 -25.66 -2.89
C ARG A 132 18.86 -26.31 -1.84
N PHE A 133 17.66 -26.72 -2.23
CA PHE A 133 16.71 -27.38 -1.35
C PHE A 133 16.79 -28.90 -1.46
N PRO A 134 16.84 -29.64 -0.31
CA PRO A 134 16.76 -31.08 -0.31
C PRO A 134 15.49 -31.61 -1.00
N ALA A 135 15.63 -32.64 -1.82
CA ALA A 135 14.51 -33.19 -2.60
C ALA A 135 13.39 -33.81 -1.73
N ASP A 136 13.70 -34.19 -0.50
CA ASP A 136 12.78 -34.77 0.49
C ASP A 136 12.29 -33.76 1.55
N LEU A 137 12.60 -32.48 1.38
CA LEU A 137 12.16 -31.43 2.30
C LEU A 137 10.64 -31.35 2.33
N ASN A 138 10.04 -31.43 3.53
CA ASN A 138 8.62 -31.19 3.68
C ASN A 138 8.31 -29.69 3.61
N THR A 139 7.95 -29.22 2.44
CA THR A 139 7.61 -27.82 2.14
C THR A 139 6.14 -27.47 2.42
N LEU A 140 5.33 -28.43 2.89
CA LEU A 140 3.93 -28.22 3.26
C LEU A 140 3.72 -27.70 4.69
N LEU A 141 4.80 -27.61 5.46
CA LEU A 141 4.83 -27.05 6.81
C LEU A 141 5.86 -25.93 6.88
N PRO A 142 5.74 -24.98 7.81
CA PRO A 142 6.74 -23.93 7.98
C PRO A 142 8.14 -24.50 8.16
N TYR A 143 9.09 -24.02 7.37
CA TYR A 143 10.49 -24.48 7.44
C TYR A 143 11.47 -23.31 7.30
N ASN A 144 12.56 -23.38 8.05
CA ASN A 144 13.59 -22.36 8.09
C ASN A 144 14.58 -22.54 6.92
N LEU A 145 14.76 -21.48 6.13
CA LEU A 145 15.60 -21.45 4.94
C LEU A 145 17.08 -21.72 5.27
N VAL A 146 17.59 -21.20 6.40
CA VAL A 146 18.98 -21.40 6.81
C VAL A 146 19.24 -22.85 7.21
N THR A 147 18.38 -23.43 8.04
CA THR A 147 18.63 -24.76 8.61
C THR A 147 18.23 -25.91 7.71
N LYS A 148 17.32 -25.68 6.75
CA LYS A 148 16.78 -26.73 5.87
C LYS A 148 17.30 -26.67 4.44
N ALA A 149 17.69 -25.49 3.96
CA ALA A 149 18.21 -25.31 2.61
C ALA A 149 19.62 -24.68 2.58
N SER A 150 20.23 -24.41 3.73
CA SER A 150 21.53 -23.74 3.85
C SER A 150 21.59 -22.34 3.19
N LEU A 151 20.43 -21.73 2.94
CA LEU A 151 20.35 -20.37 2.42
C LEU A 151 20.62 -19.35 3.52
N GLN A 152 21.47 -18.38 3.24
CA GLN A 152 21.73 -17.27 4.15
C GLN A 152 20.78 -16.10 3.86
N PRO A 153 20.54 -15.19 4.80
CA PRO A 153 19.77 -13.97 4.53
C PRO A 153 20.34 -13.07 3.42
N SER A 154 21.61 -13.27 3.05
CA SER A 154 22.27 -12.65 1.89
C SER A 154 22.08 -13.39 0.58
N ASP A 155 21.37 -14.51 0.59
CA ASP A 155 21.05 -15.26 -0.63
C ASP A 155 19.68 -14.86 -1.15
N LYS A 156 19.57 -14.68 -2.46
CA LYS A 156 18.28 -14.46 -3.12
C LYS A 156 17.46 -15.75 -3.12
N THR A 157 16.17 -15.62 -2.89
CA THR A 157 15.19 -16.70 -3.07
C THR A 157 14.42 -16.49 -4.37
N GLY A 158 13.71 -17.50 -4.86
CA GLY A 158 12.75 -17.30 -5.93
C GLY A 158 11.60 -16.39 -5.47
N ASP A 159 10.95 -15.76 -6.44
CA ASP A 159 9.72 -15.00 -6.25
C ASP A 159 8.51 -15.92 -6.16
N ILE A 160 7.41 -15.42 -5.57
CA ILE A 160 6.12 -16.12 -5.46
C ILE A 160 5.03 -15.18 -5.95
N VAL A 161 4.03 -15.73 -6.68
CA VAL A 161 2.89 -14.94 -7.13
C VAL A 161 2.17 -14.24 -5.96
N HIS A 162 2.00 -12.94 -6.08
CA HIS A 162 1.37 -12.06 -5.09
C HIS A 162 0.38 -11.12 -5.80
N ARG A 163 -0.71 -11.70 -6.33
CA ARG A 163 -1.72 -11.00 -7.12
C ARG A 163 -3.02 -10.87 -6.37
N PHE A 164 -3.81 -9.88 -6.70
CA PHE A 164 -5.05 -9.52 -6.01
C PHE A 164 -6.01 -10.70 -5.79
N TRP A 165 -6.34 -11.41 -6.87
CA TRP A 165 -7.27 -12.53 -6.79
C TRP A 165 -6.65 -13.80 -6.23
N HIS A 166 -5.34 -13.96 -6.37
CA HIS A 166 -4.60 -15.09 -5.81
C HIS A 166 -4.61 -15.03 -4.29
N GLU A 167 -4.29 -13.89 -3.71
CA GLU A 167 -4.25 -13.75 -2.26
C GLU A 167 -5.61 -14.00 -1.63
N GLN A 168 -6.70 -13.48 -2.21
CA GLN A 168 -8.05 -13.79 -1.74
C GLN A 168 -8.32 -15.29 -1.74
N SER A 169 -7.89 -15.99 -2.80
CA SER A 169 -8.01 -17.44 -2.91
C SER A 169 -7.12 -18.14 -1.88
N GLN A 170 -5.88 -17.70 -1.68
CA GLN A 170 -4.92 -18.23 -0.70
C GLN A 170 -5.46 -18.17 0.73
N ILE A 171 -6.08 -17.05 1.09
CA ILE A 171 -6.70 -16.82 2.39
C ILE A 171 -7.86 -17.78 2.68
N ASN A 172 -8.57 -18.26 1.66
CA ASN A 172 -9.68 -19.20 1.76
C ASN A 172 -10.66 -18.85 2.89
N HIS A 173 -11.32 -17.68 2.81
CA HIS A 173 -12.27 -17.19 3.81
C HIS A 173 -11.72 -17.21 5.26
N GLY A 174 -10.46 -16.83 5.42
CA GLY A 174 -9.77 -16.75 6.72
C GLY A 174 -9.18 -18.05 7.23
N LYS A 175 -9.24 -19.16 6.47
CA LYS A 175 -8.64 -20.44 6.90
C LYS A 175 -7.12 -20.47 6.68
N MET A 176 -6.56 -19.61 5.86
CA MET A 176 -5.14 -19.49 5.55
C MET A 176 -4.50 -20.78 5.03
N ASN A 177 -5.22 -21.62 4.34
CA ASN A 177 -4.81 -22.98 4.01
C ASN A 177 -4.86 -23.36 2.52
N TRP A 178 -4.92 -22.35 1.64
CA TRP A 178 -4.82 -22.53 0.21
C TRP A 178 -3.60 -21.82 -0.42
N PHE A 179 -2.65 -21.38 0.38
CA PHE A 179 -1.46 -20.67 -0.11
C PHE A 179 -0.63 -21.54 -1.06
N VAL A 180 -0.37 -22.78 -0.69
CA VAL A 180 0.42 -23.72 -1.51
C VAL A 180 -0.25 -23.99 -2.85
N THR A 181 -1.57 -24.23 -2.86
CA THR A 181 -2.30 -24.62 -4.08
C THR A 181 -2.54 -23.46 -5.06
N TRP A 182 -2.48 -22.20 -4.58
CA TRP A 182 -2.64 -21.00 -5.39
C TRP A 182 -1.29 -20.28 -5.64
N SER A 183 -0.21 -21.02 -5.70
CA SER A 183 1.14 -20.50 -5.90
C SER A 183 1.78 -21.03 -7.17
N ASP A 184 2.58 -20.22 -7.83
CA ASP A 184 3.49 -20.61 -8.91
C ASP A 184 4.82 -21.18 -8.39
N ASN A 185 5.13 -20.93 -7.10
CA ASN A 185 6.30 -21.47 -6.41
C ASN A 185 5.89 -22.14 -5.07
N PRO A 186 5.07 -23.21 -5.16
CA PRO A 186 4.41 -23.80 -3.98
C PRO A 186 5.37 -24.35 -2.93
N GLY A 187 6.56 -24.76 -3.35
CA GLY A 187 7.59 -25.24 -2.45
C GLY A 187 8.17 -24.16 -1.55
N LEU A 188 8.11 -22.89 -1.96
CA LEU A 188 8.71 -21.77 -1.24
C LEU A 188 7.72 -21.06 -0.28
N VAL A 189 6.42 -21.28 -0.45
CA VAL A 189 5.33 -20.54 0.23
C VAL A 189 5.44 -20.59 1.76
N MET A 190 5.73 -21.77 2.32
CA MET A 190 5.78 -22.00 3.77
C MET A 190 7.18 -21.73 4.36
N SER A 191 8.11 -21.20 3.57
CA SER A 191 9.46 -20.94 4.02
C SER A 191 9.57 -19.63 4.84
N TYR A 192 10.52 -19.59 5.76
CA TYR A 192 10.83 -18.40 6.53
C TYR A 192 12.33 -18.24 6.80
N PHE A 193 12.78 -17.00 6.95
CA PHE A 193 13.98 -16.64 7.68
C PHE A 193 13.59 -16.29 9.13
N ASP A 194 14.47 -16.58 10.09
CA ASP A 194 14.37 -16.00 11.41
C ASP A 194 15.11 -14.66 11.40
N ALA A 195 14.40 -13.59 11.14
CA ALA A 195 14.97 -12.25 11.07
C ALA A 195 15.10 -11.58 12.45
N THR A 196 14.75 -12.27 13.54
CA THR A 196 14.77 -11.70 14.90
C THR A 196 16.11 -11.03 15.26
N ASN A 197 17.23 -11.60 14.83
CA ASN A 197 18.57 -11.11 15.12
C ASN A 197 19.25 -10.42 13.92
N LEU A 198 18.52 -10.18 12.84
CA LEU A 198 18.97 -9.36 11.72
C LEU A 198 18.80 -7.86 12.03
N PRO A 199 19.35 -6.95 11.23
CA PRO A 199 19.38 -5.52 11.54
C PRO A 199 18.03 -4.91 11.93
N GLU A 200 16.96 -5.16 11.20
CA GLU A 200 15.61 -4.69 11.55
C GLU A 200 15.05 -5.39 12.79
N GLY A 201 15.26 -6.69 12.92
CA GLY A 201 14.85 -7.46 14.09
C GLY A 201 15.46 -6.93 15.37
N LEU A 202 16.73 -6.49 15.34
CA LEU A 202 17.39 -5.84 16.47
C LEU A 202 16.75 -4.49 16.79
N LEU A 203 16.30 -3.74 15.79
CA LEU A 203 15.53 -2.51 16.01
C LEU A 203 14.15 -2.84 16.63
N ALA A 204 13.46 -3.84 16.13
CA ALA A 204 12.18 -4.28 16.66
C ALA A 204 12.28 -4.78 18.12
N GLN A 205 13.35 -5.51 18.46
CA GLN A 205 13.61 -5.92 19.85
C GLN A 205 13.82 -4.72 20.78
N LYS A 206 14.41 -3.66 20.26
CA LYS A 206 14.71 -2.46 21.04
C LYS A 206 13.51 -1.53 21.20
N TYR A 207 12.62 -1.49 20.21
CA TYR A 207 11.49 -0.57 20.13
C TYR A 207 10.16 -1.34 20.13
N THR A 208 9.20 -0.98 19.29
CA THR A 208 7.90 -1.64 19.20
C THR A 208 7.81 -2.50 17.95
N MET A 209 7.47 -3.76 18.10
CA MET A 209 7.03 -4.66 17.02
C MET A 209 5.50 -4.73 17.04
N CYS A 210 4.85 -4.44 15.92
CA CYS A 210 3.42 -4.67 15.73
C CYS A 210 3.21 -6.05 15.10
N ASP A 211 2.63 -6.99 15.84
CA ASP A 211 2.46 -8.37 15.38
C ASP A 211 1.08 -8.65 14.76
N ASN A 212 0.23 -7.63 14.69
CA ASN A 212 -1.04 -7.63 13.98
C ASN A 212 -1.12 -6.44 13.01
N PHE A 213 -0.10 -6.29 12.19
CA PHE A 213 -0.04 -5.27 11.15
C PHE A 213 -0.31 -5.92 9.78
N PHE A 214 -1.29 -5.38 9.05
CA PHE A 214 -1.78 -5.94 7.79
C PHE A 214 -1.52 -4.99 6.63
N HIS A 215 -1.27 -5.51 5.43
CA HIS A 215 -1.27 -4.62 4.27
C HIS A 215 -2.70 -4.31 3.83
N ALA A 216 -2.92 -3.08 3.31
CA ALA A 216 -4.27 -2.52 3.19
C ALA A 216 -5.10 -3.10 2.04
N SER A 217 -4.47 -3.65 1.01
CA SER A 217 -5.16 -4.19 -0.16
C SER A 217 -4.63 -5.56 -0.51
N PHE A 218 -5.50 -6.49 -0.87
CA PHE A 218 -5.07 -7.76 -1.43
C PHE A 218 -4.09 -7.59 -2.60
N GLY A 219 -3.15 -8.50 -2.72
CA GLY A 219 -2.23 -8.63 -3.83
C GLY A 219 -1.12 -7.60 -3.86
N GLY A 220 -0.77 -7.16 -5.05
CA GLY A 220 0.53 -6.62 -5.33
C GLY A 220 0.80 -5.17 -5.00
N SER A 221 2.05 -4.81 -5.24
CA SER A 221 2.69 -3.60 -4.78
C SER A 221 2.01 -2.32 -5.26
N PHE A 222 1.52 -2.24 -6.51
CA PHE A 222 0.88 -1.03 -7.01
C PHE A 222 -0.30 -0.59 -6.14
N LEU A 223 -1.23 -1.50 -5.83
CA LEU A 223 -2.42 -1.17 -5.03
C LEU A 223 -2.04 -0.74 -3.62
N ASN A 224 -1.11 -1.45 -2.98
CA ASN A 224 -0.68 -1.12 -1.62
C ASN A 224 0.05 0.21 -1.53
N HIS A 225 0.82 0.60 -2.57
CA HIS A 225 1.37 1.95 -2.67
C HIS A 225 0.27 3.01 -2.82
N GLN A 226 -0.81 2.72 -3.58
CA GLN A 226 -1.94 3.64 -3.70
C GLN A 226 -2.70 3.77 -2.36
N PHE A 227 -2.90 2.67 -1.64
CA PHE A 227 -3.51 2.72 -0.32
C PHE A 227 -2.67 3.54 0.67
N LEU A 228 -1.33 3.41 0.66
CA LEU A 228 -0.45 4.21 1.53
C LEU A 228 -0.55 5.72 1.26
N ILE A 229 -0.85 6.15 0.03
CA ILE A 229 -0.85 7.59 -0.28
C ILE A 229 -2.24 8.19 -0.45
N ALA A 230 -3.27 7.38 -0.71
CA ALA A 230 -4.61 7.87 -1.04
C ALA A 230 -5.75 7.13 -0.31
N ALA A 231 -5.44 6.13 0.53
CA ALA A 231 -6.41 5.31 1.25
C ALA A 231 -7.52 4.74 0.34
N THR A 232 -7.20 4.48 -0.91
CA THR A 232 -8.12 3.93 -1.90
C THR A 232 -7.38 3.35 -3.08
N ALA A 233 -8.03 2.47 -3.82
CA ALA A 233 -7.54 1.97 -5.09
C ALA A 233 -8.00 2.87 -6.25
N PRO A 234 -7.17 3.08 -7.27
CA PRO A 234 -7.62 3.69 -8.52
C PRO A 234 -8.63 2.79 -9.23
N VAL A 235 -9.56 3.39 -9.94
CA VAL A 235 -10.62 2.67 -10.63
C VAL A 235 -10.43 2.72 -12.15
N TYR A 236 -10.75 1.61 -12.80
CA TYR A 236 -10.81 1.51 -14.26
C TYR A 236 -12.18 1.03 -14.69
N PRO A 237 -13.17 1.92 -14.81
CA PRO A 237 -14.51 1.56 -15.22
C PRO A 237 -14.53 1.02 -16.65
N ASN A 238 -15.40 0.05 -16.88
CA ASN A 238 -15.54 -0.61 -18.17
C ASN A 238 -14.23 -1.22 -18.69
N ALA A 239 -13.38 -1.72 -17.78
CA ALA A 239 -12.19 -2.46 -18.16
C ALA A 239 -12.55 -3.54 -19.22
N PRO A 240 -11.77 -3.66 -20.30
CA PRO A 240 -12.01 -4.69 -21.30
C PRO A 240 -12.04 -6.09 -20.70
N ALA A 241 -12.88 -6.97 -21.20
CA ALA A 241 -12.98 -8.35 -20.71
C ALA A 241 -11.63 -9.09 -20.72
N SER A 242 -10.74 -8.73 -21.64
CA SER A 242 -9.37 -9.27 -21.70
C SER A 242 -8.48 -8.88 -20.53
N LEU A 243 -8.87 -7.90 -19.72
CA LEU A 243 -8.15 -7.47 -18.52
C LEU A 243 -8.80 -7.96 -17.22
N GLN A 244 -10.04 -8.46 -17.29
CA GLN A 244 -10.82 -8.87 -16.12
C GLN A 244 -10.49 -10.31 -15.72
N ALA A 245 -10.46 -10.58 -14.41
CA ALA A 245 -10.40 -11.95 -13.93
C ALA A 245 -11.71 -12.68 -14.13
N THR A 246 -11.66 -13.99 -14.38
CA THR A 246 -12.83 -14.85 -14.37
C THR A 246 -12.99 -15.47 -12.99
N LEU A 247 -14.09 -15.14 -12.31
CA LEU A 247 -14.37 -15.64 -10.97
C LEU A 247 -15.47 -16.70 -10.99
N ALA A 248 -15.37 -17.66 -10.10
CA ALA A 248 -16.41 -18.62 -9.78
C ALA A 248 -17.49 -17.99 -8.89
N ASN A 249 -18.59 -18.71 -8.65
CA ASN A 249 -19.73 -18.20 -7.88
C ASN A 249 -19.41 -17.89 -6.40
N ASP A 250 -18.33 -18.44 -5.88
CA ASP A 250 -17.83 -18.21 -4.52
C ASP A 250 -16.85 -17.02 -4.44
N GLY A 251 -16.61 -16.35 -5.56
CA GLY A 251 -15.69 -15.20 -5.65
C GLY A 251 -14.22 -15.58 -5.82
N GLN A 252 -13.88 -16.85 -5.88
CA GLN A 252 -12.52 -17.35 -6.14
C GLN A 252 -12.22 -17.30 -7.65
N LEU A 253 -10.93 -17.39 -8.00
CA LEU A 253 -10.56 -17.57 -9.42
C LEU A 253 -11.17 -18.83 -10.00
N ALA A 254 -11.86 -18.69 -11.14
CA ALA A 254 -12.48 -19.82 -11.80
C ALA A 254 -11.43 -20.76 -12.41
N LEU A 255 -11.65 -22.04 -12.24
CA LEU A 255 -10.85 -23.10 -12.85
C LEU A 255 -11.60 -23.74 -14.03
N ASP A 256 -10.86 -24.05 -15.08
CA ASP A 256 -11.36 -24.92 -16.14
C ASP A 256 -11.69 -26.31 -15.58
N PRO A 257 -12.90 -26.84 -15.78
CA PRO A 257 -13.34 -28.08 -15.12
C PRO A 257 -12.59 -29.34 -15.60
N THR A 258 -11.88 -29.27 -16.71
CA THR A 258 -11.15 -30.40 -17.26
C THR A 258 -9.66 -30.35 -16.95
N THR A 259 -9.07 -29.17 -17.12
CA THR A 259 -7.63 -28.98 -16.97
C THR A 259 -7.24 -28.46 -15.58
N HIS A 260 -8.20 -28.00 -14.81
CA HIS A 260 -8.02 -27.35 -13.50
C HIS A 260 -7.11 -26.12 -13.51
N LYS A 261 -6.89 -25.56 -14.71
CA LYS A 261 -6.14 -24.30 -14.87
C LYS A 261 -7.04 -23.11 -14.55
N ILE A 262 -6.43 -22.01 -14.12
CA ILE A 262 -7.11 -20.74 -14.02
C ILE A 262 -7.62 -20.34 -15.40
N VAL A 263 -8.91 -20.02 -15.51
CA VAL A 263 -9.53 -19.62 -16.78
C VAL A 263 -8.94 -18.28 -17.24
N HIS A 264 -8.95 -17.29 -16.39
CA HIS A 264 -8.34 -15.99 -16.63
C HIS A 264 -8.16 -15.24 -15.30
N ASP A 265 -6.96 -14.77 -15.04
CA ASP A 265 -6.53 -14.14 -13.80
C ASP A 265 -6.48 -12.59 -13.89
N GLY A 266 -6.86 -12.06 -15.04
CA GLY A 266 -6.63 -10.67 -15.38
C GLY A 266 -5.22 -10.44 -15.92
N THR A 267 -4.92 -9.22 -16.30
CA THR A 267 -3.61 -8.86 -16.85
C THR A 267 -2.66 -8.44 -15.73
N ILE A 268 -1.46 -8.97 -15.72
CA ILE A 268 -0.42 -8.65 -14.73
C ILE A 268 -0.02 -7.17 -14.86
N THR A 269 0.27 -6.76 -16.08
CA THR A 269 0.64 -5.38 -16.41
C THR A 269 -0.20 -4.92 -17.58
N PRO A 270 -1.13 -3.96 -17.41
CA PRO A 270 -1.94 -3.47 -18.51
C PRO A 270 -1.06 -2.78 -19.56
N ILE A 271 -1.08 -3.30 -20.77
CA ILE A 271 -0.42 -2.63 -21.90
C ILE A 271 -1.25 -1.42 -22.32
N GLY A 272 -0.64 -0.25 -22.38
CA GLY A 272 -1.32 1.00 -22.72
C GLY A 272 -2.03 1.68 -21.56
N GLY A 273 -1.95 1.11 -20.39
CA GLY A 273 -2.49 1.64 -19.13
C GLY A 273 -4.02 1.59 -19.02
N PRO A 274 -4.53 1.51 -17.80
CA PRO A 274 -5.94 1.76 -17.57
C PRO A 274 -6.26 3.22 -17.92
N SER A 275 -7.42 3.42 -18.53
CA SER A 275 -7.99 4.76 -18.61
C SER A 275 -8.76 5.02 -17.32
N PHE A 276 -8.22 5.82 -16.45
CA PHE A 276 -8.85 6.20 -15.18
C PHE A 276 -9.99 7.23 -15.36
N SER A 277 -10.70 7.14 -16.47
CA SER A 277 -11.60 8.20 -16.94
C SER A 277 -13.00 8.19 -16.35
N THR A 278 -13.36 7.25 -15.49
CA THR A 278 -14.70 7.19 -14.92
C THR A 278 -14.66 6.72 -13.47
N PRO A 279 -15.47 7.31 -12.56
CA PRO A 279 -15.66 6.75 -11.23
C PRO A 279 -16.52 5.49 -11.34
N GLY A 280 -16.09 4.45 -10.73
CA GLY A 280 -16.83 3.20 -10.62
C GLY A 280 -15.92 2.14 -10.06
N ALA A 281 -16.43 1.30 -9.19
CA ALA A 281 -15.64 0.24 -8.63
C ALA A 281 -15.13 -0.67 -9.75
N THR A 282 -13.83 -0.86 -9.85
CA THR A 282 -13.22 -1.91 -10.67
C THR A 282 -13.81 -3.27 -10.37
N PHE A 283 -14.34 -3.41 -9.17
CA PHE A 283 -14.95 -4.64 -8.65
C PHE A 283 -16.13 -5.15 -9.48
N ASP A 284 -17.00 -4.28 -9.95
CA ASP A 284 -18.16 -4.67 -10.77
C ASP A 284 -17.76 -5.35 -12.08
N LYS A 285 -16.49 -5.22 -12.46
CA LYS A 285 -15.92 -5.76 -13.69
C LYS A 285 -14.81 -6.78 -13.45
N ASN A 286 -14.62 -7.25 -12.21
CA ASN A 286 -13.57 -8.19 -11.84
C ASN A 286 -12.17 -7.77 -12.32
N TYR A 287 -11.88 -6.48 -12.29
CA TYR A 287 -10.60 -5.94 -12.69
C TYR A 287 -9.86 -5.38 -11.47
N ALA A 288 -8.60 -5.74 -11.34
CA ALA A 288 -7.65 -5.10 -10.43
C ALA A 288 -6.28 -5.05 -11.11
N ILE A 289 -5.46 -4.06 -10.75
CA ILE A 289 -4.06 -4.08 -11.13
C ILE A 289 -3.38 -5.12 -10.23
N ASN A 290 -2.96 -6.22 -10.83
CA ASN A 290 -2.54 -7.38 -10.07
C ASN A 290 -1.22 -7.19 -9.32
N THR A 291 -0.20 -6.59 -9.94
CA THR A 291 1.12 -6.45 -9.34
C THR A 291 1.67 -5.06 -9.57
N ILE A 292 1.95 -4.71 -10.82
CA ILE A 292 2.58 -3.43 -11.19
C ILE A 292 1.78 -2.73 -12.28
N PHE A 293 1.84 -1.40 -12.26
CA PHE A 293 1.45 -0.57 -13.39
C PHE A 293 2.61 0.33 -13.74
N SER A 294 3.26 0.06 -14.87
CA SER A 294 4.42 0.83 -15.29
C SER A 294 4.02 1.96 -16.22
N VAL A 295 4.38 3.17 -15.83
CA VAL A 295 4.10 4.40 -16.58
C VAL A 295 5.23 4.83 -17.49
N ASN A 296 6.39 4.22 -17.40
CA ASN A 296 7.52 4.50 -18.28
C ASN A 296 7.22 4.25 -19.77
N LEU A 297 6.24 3.40 -20.04
CA LEU A 297 5.77 3.07 -21.40
C LEU A 297 4.72 4.06 -21.91
N VAL A 298 4.25 4.99 -21.07
CA VAL A 298 3.20 5.94 -21.43
C VAL A 298 3.83 7.31 -21.67
N PRO A 299 3.88 7.79 -22.91
CA PRO A 299 4.46 9.11 -23.23
C PRO A 299 3.70 10.30 -22.63
N THR A 300 2.63 10.07 -21.87
CA THR A 300 1.59 11.06 -21.60
C THR A 300 1.56 11.60 -20.18
N PHE A 301 2.62 11.49 -19.39
CA PHE A 301 2.71 12.16 -18.08
C PHE A 301 2.68 13.69 -18.13
N SER A 302 2.74 14.26 -19.32
CA SER A 302 3.03 15.67 -19.48
C SER A 302 1.81 16.58 -19.59
N THR A 303 0.61 16.06 -19.51
CA THR A 303 -0.58 16.90 -19.73
C THR A 303 -1.59 16.67 -18.60
N PRO A 304 -1.84 17.69 -17.74
CA PRO A 304 -2.93 17.65 -16.78
C PRO A 304 -4.24 17.29 -17.48
N GLY A 305 -5.04 16.43 -16.85
CA GLY A 305 -6.24 15.90 -17.47
C GLY A 305 -6.02 14.71 -18.40
N SER A 306 -4.80 14.20 -18.55
CA SER A 306 -4.54 12.94 -19.25
C SER A 306 -5.27 11.77 -18.56
N THR A 307 -5.94 10.92 -19.35
CA THR A 307 -6.63 9.72 -18.81
C THR A 307 -5.68 8.65 -18.28
N SER A 308 -4.37 8.81 -18.48
CA SER A 308 -3.34 7.96 -17.88
C SER A 308 -2.87 8.45 -16.50
N LEU A 309 -3.31 9.62 -16.06
CA LEU A 309 -3.05 10.14 -14.73
C LEU A 309 -4.30 10.06 -13.86
N LEU A 310 -4.09 9.90 -12.56
CA LEU A 310 -5.14 9.98 -11.56
C LEU A 310 -5.38 11.45 -11.20
N PRO A 311 -6.64 11.92 -11.15
CA PRO A 311 -6.93 13.26 -10.69
C PRO A 311 -6.65 13.38 -9.20
N SER A 312 -6.11 14.52 -8.79
CA SER A 312 -5.86 14.84 -7.39
C SER A 312 -6.75 15.98 -6.90
N GLN A 313 -6.67 16.30 -5.62
CA GLN A 313 -7.53 17.29 -4.97
C GLN A 313 -7.53 18.67 -5.63
N ASN A 314 -6.42 19.05 -6.26
CA ASN A 314 -6.29 20.34 -6.93
C ASN A 314 -6.65 20.29 -8.42
N ASP A 315 -7.27 19.21 -8.88
CA ASP A 315 -7.81 19.18 -10.24
C ASP A 315 -8.86 20.28 -10.41
N SER A 316 -8.83 20.94 -11.55
CA SER A 316 -9.66 22.12 -11.84
C SER A 316 -11.17 21.84 -11.84
N ASN A 317 -11.57 20.58 -11.89
CA ASN A 317 -12.97 20.17 -11.81
C ASN A 317 -13.16 18.95 -10.89
N PRO A 318 -13.12 19.13 -9.58
CA PRO A 318 -13.29 18.04 -8.62
C PRO A 318 -14.65 17.35 -8.69
N ALA A 319 -15.64 17.94 -9.34
CA ALA A 319 -16.97 17.39 -9.55
C ALA A 319 -17.13 16.68 -10.90
N ASP A 320 -16.02 16.47 -11.65
CA ASP A 320 -16.07 15.76 -12.92
C ASP A 320 -16.53 14.31 -12.71
N PRO A 321 -17.71 13.92 -13.21
CA PRO A 321 -18.21 12.55 -13.03
C PRO A 321 -17.38 11.51 -13.80
N VAL A 322 -16.56 11.96 -14.76
CA VAL A 322 -15.69 11.11 -15.56
C VAL A 322 -14.36 10.89 -14.86
N ARG A 323 -13.88 11.89 -14.12
CA ARG A 323 -12.60 11.87 -13.41
C ARG A 323 -12.76 12.50 -12.02
N PRO A 324 -13.42 11.82 -11.06
CA PRO A 324 -13.50 12.31 -9.70
C PRO A 324 -12.08 12.37 -9.13
N TYR A 325 -11.73 13.48 -8.53
CA TYR A 325 -10.41 13.59 -7.96
C TYR A 325 -10.26 12.68 -6.73
N ILE A 326 -9.05 12.17 -6.57
CA ILE A 326 -8.63 11.32 -5.47
C ILE A 326 -7.60 12.11 -4.67
N PRO A 327 -7.92 12.61 -3.49
CA PRO A 327 -6.94 13.33 -2.68
C PRO A 327 -5.84 12.37 -2.21
N THR A 328 -4.62 12.88 -2.16
CA THR A 328 -3.48 12.15 -1.60
C THR A 328 -3.06 12.75 -0.26
N ILE A 329 -2.28 12.00 0.52
CA ILE A 329 -1.69 12.53 1.75
C ILE A 329 -0.79 13.75 1.46
N GLY A 330 -0.13 13.78 0.29
CA GLY A 330 0.64 14.94 -0.14
C GLY A 330 -0.22 16.19 -0.32
N ASP A 331 -1.45 16.05 -0.85
CA ASP A 331 -2.40 17.16 -0.97
C ASP A 331 -2.82 17.65 0.41
N ARG A 332 -3.16 16.75 1.34
CA ARG A 332 -3.56 17.11 2.72
C ARG A 332 -2.45 17.83 3.49
N LEU A 333 -1.22 17.33 3.39
CA LEU A 333 -0.07 17.97 4.01
C LEU A 333 0.18 19.36 3.43
N SER A 334 0.11 19.50 2.10
CA SER A 334 0.27 20.77 1.40
C SER A 334 -0.81 21.79 1.77
N GLU A 335 -2.08 21.38 1.93
CA GLU A 335 -3.18 22.22 2.41
C GLU A 335 -2.91 22.84 3.78
N LYS A 336 -2.25 22.10 4.66
CA LYS A 336 -1.87 22.54 6.02
C LYS A 336 -0.47 23.16 6.09
N HIS A 337 0.19 23.36 4.95
CA HIS A 337 1.56 23.88 4.89
C HIS A 337 2.57 23.03 5.67
N VAL A 338 2.31 21.72 5.81
CA VAL A 338 3.23 20.76 6.39
C VAL A 338 4.21 20.31 5.31
N SER A 339 5.50 20.43 5.57
CA SER A 339 6.52 20.01 4.61
C SER A 339 6.57 18.49 4.49
N TRP A 340 6.67 17.99 3.25
CA TRP A 340 6.73 16.56 2.99
C TRP A 340 7.51 16.24 1.73
N LYS A 341 8.06 15.02 1.66
CA LYS A 341 8.71 14.46 0.47
C LYS A 341 8.51 12.96 0.41
N TRP A 342 8.45 12.45 -0.81
CA TRP A 342 8.59 11.04 -1.16
C TRP A 342 9.97 10.84 -1.78
N TYR A 343 10.79 10.01 -1.17
CA TYR A 343 12.14 9.69 -1.61
C TYR A 343 12.14 8.27 -2.18
N SER A 344 12.36 8.14 -3.49
CA SER A 344 12.43 6.85 -4.18
C SER A 344 13.81 6.63 -4.75
N GLY A 345 14.44 5.51 -4.40
CA GLY A 345 15.78 5.18 -4.92
C GLY A 345 15.77 5.04 -6.44
N GLY A 346 16.73 5.71 -7.11
CA GLY A 346 16.85 5.71 -8.57
C GLY A 346 15.91 6.66 -9.31
N TRP A 347 15.19 7.53 -8.60
CA TRP A 347 14.21 8.45 -9.22
C TRP A 347 14.82 9.42 -10.22
N ASP A 348 15.98 9.99 -9.94
CA ASP A 348 16.63 10.94 -10.85
C ASP A 348 17.02 10.28 -12.18
N ASN A 349 17.53 9.04 -12.13
CA ASN A 349 17.82 8.25 -13.31
C ASN A 349 16.56 7.89 -14.10
N ALA A 350 15.47 7.55 -13.40
CA ALA A 350 14.18 7.26 -14.02
C ALA A 350 13.62 8.51 -14.74
N LEU A 351 13.69 9.67 -14.12
CA LEU A 351 13.30 10.94 -14.76
C LEU A 351 14.13 11.25 -15.99
N ALA A 352 15.44 11.08 -15.90
CA ALA A 352 16.33 11.32 -17.03
C ALA A 352 16.02 10.39 -18.21
N SER A 353 15.57 9.17 -17.94
CA SER A 353 15.27 8.13 -18.93
C SER A 353 13.84 8.18 -19.47
N SER A 354 12.95 8.96 -18.86
CA SER A 354 11.53 9.00 -19.22
C SER A 354 11.32 9.54 -20.64
N ALA A 355 10.47 8.87 -21.42
CA ALA A 355 10.00 9.38 -22.72
C ALA A 355 9.26 10.71 -22.58
N SER A 356 8.68 11.00 -21.43
CA SER A 356 8.02 12.28 -21.12
C SER A 356 9.00 13.42 -20.87
N ASN A 357 10.28 13.13 -20.66
CA ASN A 357 11.31 14.15 -20.55
C ASN A 357 11.49 14.84 -21.93
N PRO A 358 11.28 16.15 -22.04
CA PRO A 358 11.39 16.86 -23.31
C PRO A 358 12.74 16.68 -24.01
N ALA A 359 13.82 16.49 -23.25
CA ALA A 359 15.15 16.22 -23.79
C ALA A 359 15.24 14.91 -24.59
N ASN A 360 14.32 13.99 -24.37
CA ASN A 360 14.29 12.67 -25.00
C ASN A 360 13.39 12.63 -26.26
N ASN A 361 12.77 13.75 -26.64
CA ASN A 361 11.93 13.88 -27.85
C ASN A 361 10.85 12.80 -27.99
N GLY A 362 10.23 12.37 -26.86
CA GLY A 362 9.18 11.37 -26.84
C GLY A 362 9.63 9.92 -26.96
N ALA A 363 10.93 9.66 -26.83
CA ALA A 363 11.49 8.30 -26.85
C ALA A 363 12.29 8.01 -25.58
N VAL A 364 12.36 6.75 -25.20
CA VAL A 364 13.33 6.31 -24.17
C VAL A 364 14.72 6.34 -24.80
N PRO A 365 15.72 6.92 -24.13
CA PRO A 365 17.10 6.92 -24.65
C PRO A 365 17.59 5.49 -24.93
N PRO A 366 18.43 5.27 -25.93
CA PRO A 366 18.91 3.93 -26.30
C PRO A 366 19.72 3.24 -25.19
N ASN A 367 20.33 3.99 -24.29
CA ASN A 367 21.01 3.49 -23.09
C ASN A 367 20.55 4.35 -21.89
N PRO A 368 19.33 4.12 -21.40
CA PRO A 368 18.81 4.94 -20.32
C PRO A 368 19.64 4.72 -19.04
N PRO A 369 19.89 5.76 -18.26
CA PRO A 369 20.57 5.62 -16.97
C PRO A 369 19.68 5.01 -15.88
N VAL A 370 18.47 4.53 -16.21
CA VAL A 370 17.55 3.95 -15.24
C VAL A 370 18.18 2.70 -14.59
N ASP A 371 18.09 2.64 -13.30
CA ASP A 371 18.52 1.47 -12.55
C ASP A 371 17.66 0.27 -12.93
N PRO A 372 18.26 -0.89 -13.24
CA PRO A 372 17.52 -2.07 -13.74
C PRO A 372 16.39 -2.54 -12.83
N LEU A 373 16.52 -2.29 -11.53
CA LEU A 373 15.54 -2.69 -10.50
C LEU A 373 14.68 -1.52 -10.01
N PHE A 374 14.69 -0.37 -10.73
CA PHE A 374 13.75 0.70 -10.46
C PHE A 374 12.34 0.31 -10.94
N GLN A 375 11.34 0.49 -10.06
CA GLN A 375 9.95 0.26 -10.37
C GLN A 375 9.16 1.57 -10.32
N TRP A 376 8.42 1.89 -11.38
CA TRP A 376 7.69 3.18 -11.45
C TRP A 376 6.65 3.35 -10.36
N HIS A 377 5.97 2.28 -9.94
CA HIS A 377 5.00 2.33 -8.85
C HIS A 377 5.63 2.62 -7.47
N HIS A 378 6.96 2.55 -7.34
CA HIS A 378 7.68 3.01 -6.15
C HIS A 378 7.71 4.53 -6.01
N GLN A 379 7.23 5.26 -7.02
CA GLN A 379 6.93 6.69 -6.96
C GLN A 379 5.44 6.91 -7.21
N PRO A 380 4.55 6.50 -6.28
CA PRO A 380 3.12 6.39 -6.52
C PRO A 380 2.44 7.73 -6.81
N LEU A 381 2.96 8.83 -6.26
CA LEU A 381 2.42 10.16 -6.48
C LEU A 381 2.63 10.65 -7.93
N ALA A 382 3.61 10.09 -8.66
CA ALA A 382 3.82 10.44 -10.07
C ALA A 382 2.65 10.07 -10.99
N TYR A 383 1.71 9.24 -10.50
CA TYR A 383 0.46 8.89 -11.23
C TYR A 383 -0.64 9.95 -11.09
N TYR A 384 -0.46 11.00 -10.29
CA TYR A 384 -1.46 12.03 -10.04
C TYR A 384 -1.16 13.30 -10.81
N ASP A 385 -2.21 13.96 -11.32
CA ASP A 385 -2.09 15.19 -12.12
C ASP A 385 -1.23 16.27 -11.44
N ASN A 386 -1.41 16.46 -10.13
CA ASN A 386 -0.63 17.47 -9.38
C ASN A 386 0.87 17.20 -9.38
N TYR A 387 1.25 15.92 -9.38
CA TYR A 387 2.63 15.48 -9.19
C TYR A 387 3.22 14.84 -10.43
N ALA A 388 2.51 14.88 -11.56
CA ALA A 388 3.05 14.43 -12.84
C ALA A 388 4.42 15.08 -13.08
N PRO A 389 5.46 14.31 -13.42
CA PRO A 389 6.83 14.85 -13.49
C PRO A 389 7.01 16.00 -14.47
N TRP A 390 6.24 15.99 -15.56
CA TRP A 390 6.34 16.96 -16.65
C TRP A 390 4.97 17.53 -17.00
N VAL A 391 4.86 18.84 -17.16
CA VAL A 391 3.65 19.56 -17.57
C VAL A 391 4.00 20.51 -18.70
N ASN A 392 3.32 20.38 -19.84
CA ASN A 392 3.57 21.23 -21.03
C ASN A 392 5.04 21.32 -21.43
N GLY A 393 5.76 20.20 -21.34
CA GLY A 393 7.18 20.15 -21.68
C GLY A 393 8.12 20.82 -20.67
N GLN A 394 7.63 21.16 -19.49
CA GLN A 394 8.42 21.70 -18.39
C GLN A 394 8.38 20.78 -17.17
N ARG A 395 9.45 20.79 -16.39
CA ARG A 395 9.47 20.08 -15.11
C ARG A 395 8.39 20.66 -14.19
N ASN A 396 7.50 19.80 -13.69
CA ASN A 396 6.45 20.22 -12.77
C ASN A 396 7.06 20.68 -11.42
N PRO A 397 6.85 21.93 -10.99
CA PRO A 397 7.42 22.43 -9.74
C PRO A 397 6.96 21.65 -8.49
N ALA A 398 5.68 21.24 -8.44
CA ALA A 398 5.16 20.45 -7.31
C ALA A 398 5.84 19.07 -7.27
N SER A 399 5.93 18.38 -8.41
CA SER A 399 6.67 17.14 -8.49
C SER A 399 8.15 17.32 -8.11
N ALA A 400 8.80 18.36 -8.60
CA ALA A 400 10.21 18.64 -8.29
C ALA A 400 10.45 18.96 -6.81
N ALA A 401 9.49 19.58 -6.14
CA ALA A 401 9.60 19.90 -4.71
C ALA A 401 9.44 18.67 -3.80
N HIS A 402 8.58 17.75 -4.19
CA HIS A 402 8.13 16.68 -3.30
C HIS A 402 8.62 15.28 -3.69
N LEU A 403 8.80 15.00 -4.98
CA LEU A 403 9.24 13.69 -5.46
C LEU A 403 10.74 13.72 -5.73
N GLN A 404 11.48 13.08 -4.85
CA GLN A 404 12.93 13.16 -4.78
C GLN A 404 13.59 11.80 -4.94
N ASP A 405 14.86 11.79 -5.31
CA ASP A 405 15.69 10.59 -5.18
C ASP A 405 16.02 10.31 -3.72
N GLU A 406 16.18 9.06 -3.33
CA GLU A 406 16.51 8.65 -1.96
C GLU A 406 17.81 9.28 -1.45
N THR A 407 18.77 9.52 -2.32
CA THR A 407 20.02 10.21 -1.97
C THR A 407 19.80 11.61 -1.39
N ASN A 408 18.70 12.26 -1.78
CA ASN A 408 18.31 13.56 -1.25
C ASN A 408 17.82 13.49 0.20
N PHE A 409 17.32 12.33 0.68
CA PHE A 409 16.99 12.15 2.10
C PHE A 409 18.22 12.36 2.99
N PHE A 410 19.33 11.72 2.66
CA PHE A 410 20.58 11.87 3.41
C PHE A 410 21.13 13.29 3.30
N SER A 411 21.00 13.92 2.14
CA SER A 411 21.38 15.32 1.93
C SER A 411 20.53 16.27 2.77
N ASP A 412 19.21 16.04 2.86
CA ASP A 412 18.30 16.83 3.69
C ASP A 412 18.60 16.69 5.17
N LEU A 413 18.98 15.49 5.63
CA LEU A 413 19.46 15.28 7.01
C LEU A 413 20.70 16.12 7.30
N GLN A 414 21.71 16.08 6.41
CA GLN A 414 22.98 16.79 6.57
C GLN A 414 22.80 18.31 6.50
N ASN A 415 21.98 18.79 5.56
CA ASN A 415 21.72 20.21 5.33
C ASN A 415 20.68 20.80 6.27
N HIS A 416 20.12 20.01 7.15
CA HIS A 416 19.10 20.44 8.11
C HIS A 416 17.80 20.91 7.47
N THR A 417 17.39 20.26 6.39
CA THR A 417 16.17 20.53 5.60
C THR A 417 15.20 19.36 5.57
N LEU A 418 15.32 18.40 6.50
CA LEU A 418 14.41 17.26 6.59
C LEU A 418 12.97 17.76 6.76
N PRO A 419 12.02 17.31 5.90
CA PRO A 419 10.61 17.71 6.00
C PRO A 419 9.94 17.07 7.24
N ALA A 420 8.75 17.57 7.56
CA ALA A 420 7.95 17.03 8.66
C ALA A 420 7.44 15.60 8.38
N VAL A 421 7.15 15.28 7.11
CA VAL A 421 6.78 13.91 6.72
C VAL A 421 7.66 13.44 5.57
N SER A 422 8.30 12.29 5.74
CA SER A 422 9.18 11.65 4.76
C SER A 422 8.70 10.23 4.48
N PHE A 423 8.49 9.89 3.23
CA PHE A 423 8.31 8.52 2.78
C PHE A 423 9.58 8.09 2.05
N ILE A 424 10.10 6.94 2.37
CA ILE A 424 11.31 6.38 1.77
C ILE A 424 10.98 5.03 1.16
N LYS A 425 11.21 4.92 -0.14
CA LYS A 425 11.11 3.67 -0.89
C LYS A 425 12.47 3.33 -1.46
N PRO A 426 13.20 2.38 -0.86
CA PRO A 426 14.53 2.01 -1.31
C PRO A 426 14.54 1.47 -2.74
N LEU A 427 15.66 1.65 -3.44
CA LEU A 427 15.90 1.02 -4.74
C LEU A 427 15.93 -0.51 -4.59
N GLY A 428 15.58 -1.22 -5.65
CA GLY A 428 15.46 -2.68 -5.68
C GLY A 428 16.51 -3.48 -4.91
N PRO A 429 17.83 -3.23 -5.01
CA PRO A 429 18.82 -3.97 -4.23
C PRO A 429 18.68 -3.82 -2.72
N ASN A 430 18.00 -2.75 -2.25
CA ASN A 430 17.86 -2.38 -0.85
C ASN A 430 16.42 -2.53 -0.32
N ASN A 431 15.49 -3.05 -1.13
CA ASN A 431 14.08 -3.12 -0.76
C ASN A 431 13.60 -4.48 -0.25
N GLU A 432 14.47 -5.48 -0.23
CA GLU A 432 14.25 -6.86 0.25
C GLU A 432 13.37 -7.76 -0.64
N HIS A 433 12.91 -7.28 -1.79
CA HIS A 433 12.02 -8.06 -2.66
C HIS A 433 12.63 -9.41 -3.05
N PRO A 434 11.99 -10.55 -2.69
CA PRO A 434 12.43 -11.86 -3.14
C PRO A 434 12.54 -11.91 -4.67
N GLY A 435 13.47 -12.72 -5.18
CA GLY A 435 13.71 -12.81 -6.61
C GLY A 435 14.91 -11.98 -7.05
N TYR A 436 15.00 -10.71 -6.70
CA TYR A 436 16.08 -9.85 -7.17
C TYR A 436 16.92 -9.17 -6.09
N ALA A 437 16.43 -9.05 -4.87
CA ALA A 437 17.16 -8.52 -3.71
C ALA A 437 17.44 -9.62 -2.68
N ASP A 438 18.37 -9.39 -1.79
CA ASP A 438 18.58 -10.20 -0.60
C ASP A 438 18.10 -9.47 0.65
N LEU A 439 17.67 -10.26 1.64
CA LEU A 439 17.08 -9.75 2.87
C LEU A 439 18.10 -8.95 3.70
N LEU A 440 19.33 -9.44 3.81
CA LEU A 440 20.33 -8.85 4.70
C LEU A 440 20.73 -7.44 4.25
N GLN A 441 20.94 -7.23 2.95
CA GLN A 441 21.29 -5.93 2.40
C GLN A 441 20.18 -4.91 2.62
N GLY A 442 18.91 -5.29 2.42
CA GLY A 442 17.78 -4.39 2.64
C GLY A 442 17.63 -4.02 4.11
N GLN A 443 17.67 -4.99 5.03
CA GLN A 443 17.61 -4.72 6.46
C GLN A 443 18.78 -3.87 6.97
N GLN A 444 19.98 -4.05 6.43
CA GLN A 444 21.11 -3.20 6.75
C GLN A 444 20.87 -1.76 6.28
N HIS A 445 20.29 -1.59 5.09
CA HIS A 445 19.96 -0.27 4.56
C HIS A 445 18.92 0.46 5.43
N VAL A 446 17.89 -0.24 5.90
CA VAL A 446 16.93 0.32 6.87
C VAL A 446 17.64 0.72 8.18
N ALA A 447 18.53 -0.12 8.69
CA ALA A 447 19.30 0.21 9.89
C ALA A 447 20.21 1.43 9.68
N ASP A 448 20.77 1.61 8.48
CA ASP A 448 21.59 2.77 8.12
C ASP A 448 20.75 4.05 8.06
N ILE A 449 19.52 4.00 7.50
CA ILE A 449 18.56 5.11 7.53
C ILE A 449 18.25 5.49 8.98
N VAL A 450 17.89 4.53 9.83
CA VAL A 450 17.58 4.76 11.25
C VAL A 450 18.79 5.36 11.98
N ASN A 451 20.00 4.85 11.73
CA ASN A 451 21.23 5.36 12.34
C ASN A 451 21.56 6.78 11.86
N ALA A 452 21.33 7.11 10.59
CA ALA A 452 21.52 8.46 10.07
C ALA A 452 20.59 9.46 10.78
N VAL A 453 19.31 9.10 10.95
CA VAL A 453 18.35 9.93 11.69
C VAL A 453 18.73 10.05 13.15
N LYS A 454 19.12 8.94 13.79
CA LYS A 454 19.52 8.90 15.20
C LYS A 454 20.74 9.79 15.49
N ASN A 455 21.65 9.92 14.56
CA ASN A 455 22.84 10.77 14.67
C ASN A 455 22.60 12.22 14.22
N SER A 456 21.37 12.58 13.85
CA SER A 456 20.98 13.92 13.44
C SER A 456 20.34 14.70 14.59
N LYS A 457 20.20 16.01 14.40
CA LYS A 457 19.47 16.88 15.36
C LYS A 457 17.96 16.59 15.44
N TYR A 458 17.44 15.75 14.54
CA TYR A 458 16.02 15.49 14.43
C TYR A 458 15.53 14.36 15.34
N TRP A 459 16.44 13.50 15.80
CA TRP A 459 16.11 12.27 16.51
C TRP A 459 15.09 12.46 17.63
N ASP A 460 15.30 13.42 18.52
CA ASP A 460 14.47 13.59 19.72
C ASP A 460 13.01 13.95 19.43
N HIS A 461 12.70 14.28 18.18
CA HIS A 461 11.36 14.65 17.72
C HIS A 461 10.88 13.80 16.52
N THR A 462 11.49 12.63 16.31
CA THR A 462 11.19 11.78 15.15
C THR A 462 10.53 10.47 15.55
N LEU A 463 9.49 10.12 14.81
CA LEU A 463 8.88 8.81 14.74
C LEU A 463 9.23 8.17 13.41
N ILE A 464 9.75 6.94 13.44
CA ILE A 464 10.03 6.15 12.22
C ILE A 464 9.11 4.93 12.24
N VAL A 465 8.47 4.65 11.12
CA VAL A 465 7.69 3.43 10.87
C VAL A 465 8.36 2.67 9.74
N VAL A 466 8.70 1.42 9.97
CA VAL A 466 9.19 0.49 8.95
C VAL A 466 8.12 -0.55 8.71
N THR A 467 7.71 -0.74 7.48
CA THR A 467 6.75 -1.79 7.10
C THR A 467 6.95 -2.22 5.65
N TYR A 468 6.23 -3.23 5.26
CA TYR A 468 6.28 -3.85 3.94
C TYR A 468 5.00 -3.56 3.18
N ASP A 469 5.09 -3.49 1.86
CA ASP A 469 3.94 -3.17 1.01
C ASP A 469 2.93 -4.32 0.96
N GLU A 470 3.41 -5.58 0.92
CA GLU A 470 2.57 -6.76 0.91
C GLU A 470 3.36 -8.05 1.25
N HIS A 471 2.69 -9.20 1.27
CA HIS A 471 3.19 -10.46 1.82
C HIS A 471 4.09 -11.30 0.89
N GLY A 472 4.25 -10.91 -0.40
CA GLY A 472 5.07 -11.62 -1.38
C GLY A 472 4.65 -13.06 -1.68
N GLY A 473 3.34 -13.35 -1.63
CA GLY A 473 2.83 -14.70 -1.82
C GLY A 473 3.17 -15.68 -0.68
N ARG A 474 3.85 -15.23 0.36
CA ARG A 474 4.27 -16.05 1.50
C ARG A 474 3.14 -16.22 2.50
N TRP A 475 3.06 -17.40 3.09
CA TRP A 475 2.05 -17.75 4.05
C TRP A 475 2.20 -16.98 5.37
N ASP A 476 1.04 -16.65 5.94
CA ASP A 476 0.86 -16.20 7.30
C ASP A 476 -0.27 -16.98 7.95
N HIS A 477 -0.19 -17.25 9.26
CA HIS A 477 -1.20 -18.07 9.93
C HIS A 477 -2.43 -17.28 10.38
N VAL A 478 -2.33 -15.94 10.45
CA VAL A 478 -3.40 -15.07 10.95
C VAL A 478 -4.28 -14.60 9.81
N ALA A 479 -5.57 -14.85 9.93
CA ALA A 479 -6.55 -14.36 8.98
C ALA A 479 -6.61 -12.82 9.02
N PRO A 480 -6.56 -12.15 7.84
CA PRO A 480 -6.70 -10.71 7.80
C PRO A 480 -8.11 -10.28 8.24
N PRO A 481 -8.23 -9.08 8.80
CA PRO A 481 -9.52 -8.44 9.02
C PRO A 481 -10.17 -8.07 7.67
N THR A 482 -11.36 -7.47 7.72
CA THR A 482 -12.08 -7.03 6.51
C THR A 482 -12.33 -5.53 6.54
N SER A 483 -11.35 -4.75 7.01
CA SER A 483 -11.50 -3.32 7.29
C SER A 483 -11.68 -2.51 6.01
N ASN A 484 -10.99 -2.88 4.93
CA ASN A 484 -10.97 -2.16 3.67
C ASN A 484 -11.98 -2.72 2.64
N GLY A 485 -12.97 -3.46 3.12
CA GLY A 485 -14.08 -3.97 2.33
C GLY A 485 -13.62 -4.94 1.26
N VAL A 486 -13.98 -4.65 0.01
CA VAL A 486 -13.65 -5.52 -1.14
C VAL A 486 -12.16 -5.51 -1.52
N TRP A 487 -11.40 -4.53 -1.04
CA TRP A 487 -9.97 -4.38 -1.35
C TRP A 487 -9.06 -5.15 -0.41
N GLY A 488 -9.50 -5.49 0.75
CA GLY A 488 -8.68 -6.15 1.78
C GLY A 488 -9.20 -5.85 3.18
N ASP A 489 -8.42 -6.08 4.17
CA ASP A 489 -6.95 -6.17 4.27
C ASP A 489 -6.39 -7.45 3.65
N GLY A 490 -5.13 -7.40 3.25
CA GLY A 490 -4.34 -8.58 2.94
C GLY A 490 -3.66 -9.19 4.17
N SER A 491 -2.75 -10.11 3.95
CA SER A 491 -2.02 -10.85 5.00
C SER A 491 -1.22 -9.94 5.92
N ARG A 492 -0.77 -10.44 7.06
CA ARG A 492 0.12 -9.66 7.92
C ARG A 492 1.48 -9.41 7.25
N VAL A 493 1.98 -8.23 7.47
CA VAL A 493 3.34 -7.81 7.16
C VAL A 493 4.03 -7.27 8.42
N PRO A 494 5.36 -7.23 8.50
CA PRO A 494 6.03 -6.62 9.64
C PRO A 494 5.70 -5.13 9.77
N GLY A 495 5.45 -4.67 10.99
CA GLY A 495 5.33 -3.26 11.34
C GLY A 495 6.23 -2.95 12.52
N ILE A 496 7.19 -2.03 12.36
CA ILE A 496 8.14 -1.67 13.40
C ILE A 496 8.06 -0.16 13.65
N VAL A 497 7.81 0.22 14.89
CA VAL A 497 7.73 1.63 15.29
C VAL A 497 8.98 1.98 16.10
N ILE A 498 9.73 2.97 15.64
CA ILE A 498 11.08 3.30 16.12
C ILE A 498 11.15 4.79 16.48
N GLY A 499 11.85 5.12 17.53
CA GLY A 499 12.11 6.50 17.94
C GLY A 499 12.01 6.72 19.43
N PRO A 500 12.20 7.97 19.88
CA PRO A 500 12.06 8.33 21.30
C PRO A 500 10.64 8.12 21.85
N PHE A 501 9.64 8.17 20.96
CA PHE A 501 8.23 8.00 21.30
C PHE A 501 7.75 6.55 21.24
N ALA A 502 8.53 5.63 20.65
CA ALA A 502 8.18 4.22 20.61
C ALA A 502 8.37 3.57 21.98
N LYS A 503 7.43 2.73 22.40
CA LYS A 503 7.60 1.86 23.57
C LYS A 503 8.82 0.97 23.38
N ARG A 504 9.53 0.74 24.48
CA ARG A 504 10.77 -0.05 24.46
C ARG A 504 10.45 -1.53 24.73
N HIS A 505 11.12 -2.42 23.98
CA HIS A 505 10.99 -3.87 24.16
C HIS A 505 9.53 -4.34 24.17
N PHE A 506 8.70 -3.72 23.33
CA PHE A 506 7.25 -3.90 23.33
C PHE A 506 6.78 -4.65 22.09
N VAL A 507 5.82 -5.54 22.27
CA VAL A 507 5.04 -6.14 21.16
C VAL A 507 3.63 -5.58 21.25
N ASP A 508 3.23 -4.88 20.21
CA ASP A 508 1.89 -4.33 20.08
C ASP A 508 0.99 -5.35 19.38
N HIS A 509 0.01 -5.87 20.14
CA HIS A 509 -0.95 -6.84 19.64
C HIS A 509 -2.22 -6.19 19.06
N LYS A 510 -2.30 -4.86 19.08
CA LYS A 510 -3.43 -4.16 18.48
C LYS A 510 -3.43 -4.34 16.96
N GLN A 511 -4.62 -4.48 16.40
CA GLN A 511 -4.76 -4.53 14.94
C GLN A 511 -4.43 -3.18 14.33
N HIS A 512 -3.50 -3.21 13.39
CA HIS A 512 -3.07 -2.10 12.54
C HIS A 512 -3.02 -2.53 11.09
N ASP A 513 -3.01 -1.57 10.20
CA ASP A 513 -2.77 -1.78 8.77
C ASP A 513 -1.96 -0.62 8.18
N THR A 514 -1.72 -0.66 6.88
CA THR A 514 -1.03 0.43 6.17
C THR A 514 -1.70 1.79 6.39
N LEU A 515 -3.04 1.82 6.56
CA LEU A 515 -3.80 3.05 6.81
C LEU A 515 -3.61 3.60 8.24
N SER A 516 -3.14 2.78 9.17
CA SER A 516 -2.74 3.24 10.50
C SER A 516 -1.60 4.26 10.45
N ILE A 517 -0.76 4.17 9.42
CA ILE A 517 0.29 5.17 9.17
C ILE A 517 -0.35 6.50 8.77
N LEU A 518 -1.29 6.49 7.83
CA LEU A 518 -2.02 7.68 7.40
C LEU A 518 -2.76 8.30 8.58
N LYS A 519 -3.48 7.48 9.34
CA LYS A 519 -4.21 7.92 10.54
C LYS A 519 -3.30 8.62 11.55
N THR A 520 -2.10 8.08 11.78
CA THR A 520 -1.11 8.69 12.68
C THR A 520 -0.63 10.05 12.15
N ILE A 521 -0.39 10.17 10.84
CA ILE A 521 0.00 11.43 10.20
C ILE A 521 -1.17 12.44 10.27
N GLU A 522 -2.38 12.00 10.00
CA GLU A 522 -3.59 12.83 10.03
C GLU A 522 -3.86 13.38 11.43
N GLU A 523 -3.80 12.55 12.45
CA GLU A 523 -3.98 12.97 13.84
C GLU A 523 -2.86 13.91 14.29
N ARG A 524 -1.61 13.65 13.87
CA ARG A 524 -0.48 14.51 14.23
C ARG A 524 -0.56 15.91 13.62
N PHE A 525 -1.03 16.04 12.39
CA PHE A 525 -1.02 17.32 11.67
C PHE A 525 -2.41 17.90 11.46
N ASP A 526 -3.43 17.39 12.13
CA ASP A 526 -4.84 17.83 12.03
C ASP A 526 -5.30 17.86 10.55
N LEU A 527 -5.11 16.73 9.86
CA LEU A 527 -5.49 16.57 8.46
C LEU A 527 -6.89 15.97 8.34
N LYS A 528 -7.58 16.30 7.26
CA LYS A 528 -8.83 15.62 6.91
C LYS A 528 -8.50 14.24 6.36
N PRO A 529 -9.25 13.20 6.72
CA PRO A 529 -9.12 11.88 6.11
C PRO A 529 -9.21 11.94 4.58
N LEU A 530 -8.58 10.97 3.93
CA LEU A 530 -8.59 10.81 2.47
C LEU A 530 -9.84 10.05 2.02
N SER A 531 -10.27 9.07 2.78
CA SER A 531 -11.39 8.21 2.50
C SER A 531 -12.10 7.76 3.80
N LYS A 532 -13.13 6.94 3.65
CA LYS A 532 -13.76 6.28 4.80
C LYS A 532 -12.87 5.22 5.46
N TYR A 533 -11.88 4.69 4.75
CA TYR A 533 -11.04 3.60 5.24
C TYR A 533 -10.03 4.11 6.27
N ASP A 534 -9.23 5.13 5.93
CA ASP A 534 -8.30 5.77 6.86
C ASP A 534 -9.02 6.51 8.00
N ALA A 535 -10.20 7.11 7.73
CA ALA A 535 -11.04 7.69 8.77
C ALA A 535 -11.38 6.70 9.91
N ASN A 536 -11.57 5.41 9.56
CA ASN A 536 -11.90 4.36 10.51
C ASN A 536 -10.68 3.54 10.99
N ALA A 537 -9.51 3.79 10.45
CA ALA A 537 -8.30 3.11 10.88
C ALA A 537 -7.89 3.50 12.32
N SER A 538 -7.16 2.62 12.99
CA SER A 538 -6.54 2.93 14.28
C SER A 538 -5.18 3.56 14.05
N SER A 539 -4.84 4.64 14.76
CA SER A 539 -3.47 5.15 14.78
C SER A 539 -2.51 4.19 15.49
N LEU A 540 -1.20 4.43 15.33
CA LEU A 540 -0.13 3.63 15.95
C LEU A 540 0.10 3.97 17.43
N ASP A 541 -0.78 4.70 18.07
CA ASP A 541 -0.65 5.20 19.45
C ASP A 541 -0.45 4.10 20.50
N SER A 542 -0.99 2.90 20.26
CA SER A 542 -0.79 1.77 21.18
C SER A 542 0.67 1.37 21.33
N GLY A 543 1.49 1.64 20.30
CA GLY A 543 2.93 1.43 20.31
C GLY A 543 3.75 2.61 20.82
N LEU A 544 3.11 3.74 21.20
CA LEU A 544 3.79 4.99 21.56
C LEU A 544 3.71 5.30 23.06
N VAL A 545 4.63 6.14 23.52
CA VAL A 545 4.65 6.76 24.85
C VAL A 545 4.84 8.27 24.70
N PHE A 546 4.06 9.04 25.45
CA PHE A 546 4.05 10.49 25.39
C PHE A 546 4.43 11.17 26.73
N SER A 547 4.51 10.42 27.84
CA SER A 547 4.94 10.95 29.12
C SER A 547 6.39 10.60 29.41
N GLU A 548 7.13 11.52 30.06
CA GLU A 548 8.51 11.23 30.51
C GLU A 548 8.55 10.06 31.50
N HIS A 549 7.46 9.82 32.26
CA HIS A 549 7.34 8.71 33.21
C HIS A 549 7.24 7.33 32.56
N ASP A 550 6.86 7.26 31.27
CA ASP A 550 6.66 6.01 30.54
C ASP A 550 7.85 5.70 29.59
N ARG A 551 8.89 6.56 29.58
CA ARG A 551 10.06 6.43 28.69
C ARG A 551 11.22 5.62 29.26
N ASP A 552 11.18 5.25 30.56
CA ASP A 552 12.25 4.52 31.27
C ASP A 552 12.05 2.99 31.28
#